data_737b04db6b33f9f6f69907ce1643074d
#
_entry.id   737b04db6b33f9f6f69907ce1643074d
#
_cell.length_a   1.000
_cell.length_b   1.000
_cell.length_c   1.000
_cell.angle_alpha   90.00
_cell.angle_beta   90.00
_cell.angle_gamma   90.00
#
_symmetry.space_group_name_H-M   'P 1'
#
loop_
_entity.id
_entity.type
_entity.pdbx_description
1 polymer ?
#
loop_
_entity_poly.entity_id
_entity_poly.type
_entity_poly.pdbx_seq_one_letter_code
_entity_poly.pdbx_strand_id
1 'polypeptide(L)'
;MQTARLSSLILLTVALLVFHVWLLLFWRITRRATASKFLKHFAHIQDLTTLTKDKIIIGIDPGTNILGYGIIRVDSKGPHYVDMGVFDLRKIKDPFEKLANIFAGVTELLDEHKPDELAVESPFYGNNAQVILKLGRAQGAALTAAVMRGIPVAEYAPRKAKIAICGNGAASKEQVAMMISKTLKVNLDPKYLDATDALAIALCHHYQLSSPLASLGGKSDWQKFLADNPERIKNK
;
A
#
# COMPACT_ATOMS: atom_id res chain seq x y z
N MET A 1 -21.10 -28.29 60.73
CA MET A 1 -20.92 -27.28 59.66
C MET A 1 -19.83 -27.61 58.62
N GLN A 2 -18.98 -28.57 58.79
CA GLN A 2 -17.91 -28.98 57.85
C GLN A 2 -18.39 -29.88 56.69
N THR A 3 -19.42 -30.72 56.92
CA THR A 3 -19.92 -31.65 55.88
C THR A 3 -20.66 -30.99 54.73
N ALA A 4 -21.33 -29.84 54.98
CA ALA A 4 -22.03 -29.09 53.89
C ALA A 4 -21.11 -28.34 52.95
N ARG A 5 -19.87 -27.97 53.36
CA ARG A 5 -18.88 -27.34 52.52
C ARG A 5 -18.15 -28.32 51.58
N LEU A 6 -17.96 -29.57 52.04
CA LEU A 6 -17.35 -30.60 51.17
C LEU A 6 -18.29 -31.03 50.03
N SER A 7 -19.58 -31.14 50.29
CA SER A 7 -20.55 -31.51 49.25
C SER A 7 -20.71 -30.44 48.17
N SER A 8 -20.63 -29.13 48.51
CA SER A 8 -20.71 -28.05 47.54
C SER A 8 -19.45 -27.95 46.66
N LEU A 9 -18.26 -28.27 47.21
CA LEU A 9 -17.02 -28.28 46.46
C LEU A 9 -16.97 -29.43 45.44
N ILE A 10 -17.47 -30.60 45.83
CA ILE A 10 -17.55 -31.78 44.96
C ILE A 10 -18.56 -31.53 43.82
N LEU A 11 -19.71 -30.91 44.10
CA LEU A 11 -20.69 -30.55 43.08
C LEU A 11 -20.10 -29.53 42.07
N LEU A 12 -19.31 -28.55 42.53
CA LEU A 12 -18.69 -27.54 41.67
C LEU A 12 -17.62 -28.15 40.77
N THR A 13 -16.80 -29.07 41.30
CA THR A 13 -15.77 -29.77 40.50
C THR A 13 -16.38 -30.71 39.47
N VAL A 14 -17.46 -31.44 39.81
CA VAL A 14 -18.17 -32.29 38.85
C VAL A 14 -18.84 -31.46 37.75
N ALA A 15 -19.47 -30.33 38.10
CA ALA A 15 -20.06 -29.40 37.12
C ALA A 15 -19.03 -28.83 36.14
N LEU A 16 -17.84 -28.43 36.62
CA LEU A 16 -16.73 -27.96 35.80
C LEU A 16 -16.18 -29.07 34.88
N LEU A 17 -16.10 -30.29 35.36
CA LEU A 17 -15.65 -31.44 34.56
C LEU A 17 -16.65 -31.79 33.45
N VAL A 18 -17.95 -31.80 33.76
CA VAL A 18 -19.03 -32.04 32.80
C VAL A 18 -19.06 -30.91 31.75
N PHE A 19 -18.88 -29.66 32.18
CA PHE A 19 -18.80 -28.52 31.26
C PHE A 19 -17.58 -28.63 30.32
N HIS A 20 -16.42 -29.02 30.86
CA HIS A 20 -15.20 -29.22 30.01
C HIS A 20 -15.37 -30.37 29.01
N VAL A 21 -15.94 -31.48 29.44
CA VAL A 21 -16.23 -32.63 28.55
C VAL A 21 -17.26 -32.25 27.49
N TRP A 22 -18.29 -31.45 27.87
CA TRP A 22 -19.29 -30.95 26.93
C TRP A 22 -18.70 -29.98 25.92
N LEU A 23 -17.79 -29.11 26.37
CA LEU A 23 -17.04 -28.19 25.50
C LEU A 23 -16.13 -28.93 24.49
N LEU A 24 -15.46 -29.99 24.96
CA LEU A 24 -14.62 -30.85 24.13
C LEU A 24 -15.43 -31.68 23.14
N LEU A 25 -16.61 -32.20 23.53
CA LEU A 25 -17.52 -32.90 22.65
C LEU A 25 -18.17 -31.96 21.63
N PHE A 26 -18.62 -30.78 22.07
CA PHE A 26 -19.16 -29.76 21.20
C PHE A 26 -18.10 -29.31 20.17
N TRP A 27 -16.84 -29.11 20.60
CA TRP A 27 -15.72 -28.77 19.74
C TRP A 27 -15.36 -29.89 18.74
N ARG A 28 -15.55 -31.16 19.13
CA ARG A 28 -15.30 -32.33 18.26
C ARG A 28 -16.40 -32.58 17.25
N ILE A 29 -17.64 -32.26 17.54
CA ILE A 29 -18.81 -32.45 16.66
C ILE A 29 -18.94 -31.32 15.66
N THR A 30 -18.56 -30.07 16.03
CA THR A 30 -18.64 -28.87 15.17
C THR A 30 -17.42 -28.67 14.30
N ARG A 31 -16.48 -29.62 14.37
CA ARG A 31 -15.16 -29.54 13.75
C ARG A 31 -15.12 -29.75 12.27
N ARG A 32 -15.74 -28.99 11.40
CA ARG A 32 -15.23 -28.76 10.03
C ARG A 32 -16.03 -27.74 9.22
N ALA A 33 -17.31 -27.58 9.46
CA ALA A 33 -18.14 -26.72 8.64
C ALA A 33 -18.38 -25.32 9.22
N THR A 34 -18.52 -25.20 10.54
CA THR A 34 -18.84 -23.93 11.23
C THR A 34 -17.61 -23.08 11.52
N ALA A 35 -16.48 -23.68 11.89
CA ALA A 35 -15.23 -22.93 12.14
C ALA A 35 -14.70 -22.27 10.86
N SER A 36 -14.79 -22.95 9.72
CA SER A 36 -14.40 -22.37 8.42
C SER A 36 -15.34 -21.23 8.00
N LYS A 37 -16.65 -21.37 8.21
CA LYS A 37 -17.60 -20.27 7.97
C LYS A 37 -17.42 -19.11 8.93
N PHE A 38 -17.16 -19.38 10.21
CA PHE A 38 -16.93 -18.38 11.23
C PHE A 38 -15.62 -17.64 10.99
N LEU A 39 -14.52 -18.34 10.64
CA LEU A 39 -13.24 -17.73 10.27
C LEU A 39 -13.36 -16.90 8.98
N LYS A 40 -14.12 -17.36 7.98
CA LYS A 40 -14.41 -16.57 6.78
C LYS A 40 -15.26 -15.34 7.09
N HIS A 41 -16.22 -15.45 8.01
CA HIS A 41 -17.03 -14.31 8.44
C HIS A 41 -16.22 -13.32 9.28
N PHE A 42 -15.33 -13.80 10.16
CA PHE A 42 -14.39 -12.95 10.90
C PHE A 42 -13.34 -12.30 10.00
N ALA A 43 -12.79 -13.02 9.02
CA ALA A 43 -11.90 -12.46 8.01
C ALA A 43 -12.62 -11.39 7.17
N HIS A 44 -13.89 -11.61 6.82
CA HIS A 44 -14.70 -10.63 6.12
C HIS A 44 -15.04 -9.40 6.99
N ILE A 45 -15.24 -9.57 8.30
CA ILE A 45 -15.43 -8.45 9.24
C ILE A 45 -14.12 -7.69 9.47
N GLN A 46 -12.97 -8.37 9.51
CA GLN A 46 -11.66 -7.71 9.55
C GLN A 46 -11.36 -6.95 8.25
N ASP A 47 -11.75 -7.48 7.09
CA ASP A 47 -11.68 -6.76 5.81
C ASP A 47 -12.59 -5.52 5.80
N LEU A 48 -13.78 -5.60 6.38
CA LEU A 48 -14.69 -4.44 6.52
C LEU A 48 -14.17 -3.39 7.52
N THR A 49 -13.42 -3.79 8.54
CA THR A 49 -12.79 -2.85 9.48
C THR A 49 -11.51 -2.23 8.93
N THR A 50 -10.82 -2.89 7.99
CA THR A 50 -9.70 -2.30 7.23
C THR A 50 -10.16 -1.25 6.21
N LEU A 51 -11.43 -1.30 5.75
CA LEU A 51 -12.03 -0.28 4.87
C LEU A 51 -12.31 1.06 5.56
N THR A 52 -12.20 1.15 6.89
CA THR A 52 -12.47 2.37 7.66
C THR A 52 -11.24 3.00 8.32
N LYS A 53 -10.06 2.37 8.21
CA LYS A 53 -8.83 2.93 8.77
C LYS A 53 -8.24 3.92 7.77
N ASP A 54 -8.01 5.15 8.24
CA ASP A 54 -7.25 6.15 7.49
C ASP A 54 -5.90 5.56 7.09
N LYS A 55 -5.56 5.67 5.80
CA LYS A 55 -4.27 5.25 5.26
C LYS A 55 -3.42 6.45 4.89
N ILE A 56 -2.14 6.39 5.21
CA ILE A 56 -1.14 7.35 4.73
C ILE A 56 -0.34 6.69 3.62
N ILE A 57 -0.30 7.34 2.47
CA ILE A 57 0.45 6.89 1.29
C ILE A 57 1.48 7.96 0.95
N ILE A 58 2.74 7.56 0.83
CA ILE A 58 3.81 8.41 0.32
C ILE A 58 4.13 8.03 -1.13
N GLY A 59 4.17 9.02 -2.01
CA GLY A 59 4.67 8.90 -3.37
C GLY A 59 6.08 9.47 -3.47
N ILE A 60 6.93 8.83 -4.24
CA ILE A 60 8.30 9.25 -4.54
C ILE A 60 8.51 9.33 -6.05
N ASP A 61 9.00 10.47 -6.52
CA ASP A 61 9.56 10.65 -7.87
C ASP A 61 11.10 10.68 -7.77
N PRO A 62 11.79 9.57 -8.10
CA PRO A 62 13.22 9.47 -7.88
C PRO A 62 14.02 10.25 -8.93
N GLY A 63 14.80 11.22 -8.47
CA GLY A 63 15.72 11.99 -9.29
C GLY A 63 17.14 12.01 -8.71
N THR A 64 18.14 12.23 -9.54
CA THR A 64 19.56 12.31 -9.11
C THR A 64 19.97 13.71 -8.69
N ASN A 65 19.23 14.71 -9.07
CA ASN A 65 19.46 16.12 -8.74
C ASN A 65 18.33 16.69 -7.87
N ILE A 66 17.12 16.25 -8.13
CA ILE A 66 15.93 16.58 -7.35
C ILE A 66 15.16 15.28 -7.19
N LEU A 67 14.80 14.93 -5.95
CA LEU A 67 13.89 13.85 -5.65
C LEU A 67 12.61 14.47 -5.09
N GLY A 68 11.48 14.20 -5.73
CA GLY A 68 10.17 14.65 -5.27
C GLY A 68 9.53 13.68 -4.29
N TYR A 69 8.81 14.21 -3.30
CA TYR A 69 7.90 13.42 -2.46
C TYR A 69 6.53 14.09 -2.36
N GLY A 70 5.51 13.26 -2.17
CA GLY A 70 4.15 13.72 -1.95
C GLY A 70 3.40 12.75 -1.05
N ILE A 71 2.66 13.27 -0.06
CA ILE A 71 2.00 12.49 0.97
C ILE A 71 0.52 12.78 0.96
N ILE A 72 -0.28 11.74 0.92
CA ILE A 72 -1.73 11.81 1.02
C ILE A 72 -2.23 10.96 2.17
N ARG A 73 -3.30 11.41 2.82
CA ARG A 73 -4.11 10.61 3.72
C ARG A 73 -5.40 10.23 3.01
N VAL A 74 -5.78 8.98 3.09
CA VAL A 74 -6.99 8.44 2.49
C VAL A 74 -7.93 8.00 3.61
N ASP A 75 -9.14 8.55 3.63
CA ASP A 75 -10.21 8.16 4.52
C ASP A 75 -11.48 7.77 3.74
N SER A 76 -12.60 7.58 4.42
CA SER A 76 -13.89 7.24 3.80
C SER A 76 -14.44 8.32 2.85
N LYS A 77 -13.93 9.56 2.92
CA LYS A 77 -14.32 10.69 2.04
C LYS A 77 -13.40 10.82 0.83
N GLY A 78 -12.29 10.06 0.81
CA GLY A 78 -11.33 10.05 -0.29
C GLY A 78 -9.93 10.54 0.11
N PRO A 79 -9.08 10.85 -0.88
CA PRO A 79 -7.71 11.30 -0.64
C PRO A 79 -7.66 12.77 -0.22
N HIS A 80 -6.83 13.06 0.77
CA HIS A 80 -6.54 14.39 1.30
C HIS A 80 -5.05 14.67 1.21
N TYR A 81 -4.70 15.90 0.86
CA TYR A 81 -3.32 16.37 0.90
C TYR A 81 -2.79 16.40 2.34
N VAL A 82 -1.56 15.95 2.54
CA VAL A 82 -0.85 16.05 3.82
C VAL A 82 0.38 16.93 3.64
N ASP A 83 1.31 16.53 2.76
CA ASP A 83 2.56 17.25 2.52
C ASP A 83 3.12 16.94 1.15
N MET A 84 4.03 17.80 0.67
CA MET A 84 4.83 17.56 -0.53
C MET A 84 6.10 18.41 -0.50
N GLY A 85 7.14 17.93 -1.14
CA GLY A 85 8.38 18.68 -1.25
C GLY A 85 9.42 18.00 -2.10
N VAL A 86 10.62 18.54 -2.05
CA VAL A 86 11.75 18.04 -2.83
C VAL A 86 13.02 17.98 -2.00
N PHE A 87 13.83 16.96 -2.21
CA PHE A 87 15.22 16.94 -1.79
C PHE A 87 16.08 17.50 -2.92
N ASP A 88 16.66 18.67 -2.72
CA ASP A 88 17.54 19.33 -3.70
C ASP A 88 18.99 18.85 -3.51
N LEU A 89 19.41 17.95 -4.40
CA LEU A 89 20.72 17.31 -4.38
C LEU A 89 21.72 17.97 -5.35
N ARG A 90 21.37 19.09 -5.99
CA ARG A 90 22.19 19.75 -7.04
C ARG A 90 23.52 20.25 -6.52
N LYS A 91 23.58 20.66 -5.23
CA LYS A 91 24.80 21.15 -4.61
C LYS A 91 25.77 20.06 -4.20
N ILE A 92 25.31 18.81 -4.09
CA ILE A 92 26.12 17.66 -3.70
C ILE A 92 26.78 17.12 -4.97
N LYS A 93 28.12 17.10 -4.99
CA LYS A 93 28.92 16.64 -6.14
C LYS A 93 29.16 15.14 -6.14
N ASP A 94 29.42 14.58 -4.97
CA ASP A 94 29.67 13.15 -4.82
C ASP A 94 28.38 12.33 -5.00
N PRO A 95 28.36 11.37 -5.93
CA PRO A 95 27.20 10.53 -6.18
C PRO A 95 26.84 9.62 -5.00
N PHE A 96 27.79 9.21 -4.18
CA PHE A 96 27.54 8.37 -3.02
C PHE A 96 26.95 9.18 -1.86
N GLU A 97 27.42 10.41 -1.68
CA GLU A 97 26.84 11.36 -0.73
C GLU A 97 25.39 11.69 -1.09
N LYS A 98 25.07 11.82 -2.40
CA LYS A 98 23.67 11.95 -2.85
C LYS A 98 22.80 10.79 -2.39
N LEU A 99 23.27 9.55 -2.55
CA LEU A 99 22.52 8.36 -2.12
C LEU A 99 22.31 8.33 -0.61
N ALA A 100 23.33 8.70 0.17
CA ALA A 100 23.21 8.82 1.62
C ALA A 100 22.16 9.85 2.03
N ASN A 101 22.16 11.02 1.37
CA ASN A 101 21.16 12.07 1.62
C ASN A 101 19.74 11.64 1.22
N ILE A 102 19.57 10.93 0.11
CA ILE A 102 18.28 10.36 -0.29
C ILE A 102 17.79 9.38 0.78
N PHE A 103 18.64 8.44 1.19
CA PHE A 103 18.28 7.45 2.20
C PHE A 103 17.91 8.12 3.54
N ALA A 104 18.70 9.08 4.01
CA ALA A 104 18.45 9.80 5.26
C ALA A 104 17.15 10.60 5.19
N GLY A 105 16.97 11.42 4.14
CA GLY A 105 15.79 12.27 4.01
C GLY A 105 14.49 11.45 3.85
N VAL A 106 14.51 10.38 3.05
CA VAL A 106 13.35 9.48 2.96
C VAL A 106 13.10 8.80 4.31
N THR A 107 14.16 8.38 5.02
CA THR A 107 14.06 7.83 6.38
C THR A 107 13.32 8.77 7.33
N GLU A 108 13.71 10.05 7.36
CA GLU A 108 13.07 11.07 8.19
C GLU A 108 11.58 11.23 7.86
N LEU A 109 11.22 11.31 6.56
CA LEU A 109 9.82 11.36 6.13
C LEU A 109 9.01 10.13 6.58
N LEU A 110 9.59 8.93 6.47
CA LEU A 110 8.93 7.69 6.87
C LEU A 110 8.74 7.64 8.40
N ASP A 111 9.70 8.14 9.18
CA ASP A 111 9.62 8.16 10.64
C ASP A 111 8.65 9.23 11.15
N GLU A 112 8.54 10.37 10.48
CA GLU A 112 7.63 11.46 10.80
C GLU A 112 6.18 11.09 10.46
N HIS A 113 5.93 10.70 9.22
CA HIS A 113 4.57 10.51 8.71
C HIS A 113 4.02 9.10 8.89
N LYS A 114 4.88 8.10 9.16
CA LYS A 114 4.53 6.68 9.38
C LYS A 114 3.57 6.14 8.33
N PRO A 115 3.92 6.22 7.03
CA PRO A 115 3.02 5.80 5.97
C PRO A 115 2.75 4.30 6.03
N ASP A 116 1.53 3.93 5.67
CA ASP A 116 1.12 2.53 5.54
C ASP A 116 1.69 1.89 4.27
N GLU A 117 1.91 2.68 3.21
CA GLU A 117 2.40 2.21 1.91
C GLU A 117 3.25 3.29 1.23
N LEU A 118 4.25 2.85 0.46
CA LEU A 118 5.07 3.71 -0.39
C LEU A 118 4.86 3.37 -1.85
N ALA A 119 4.62 4.38 -2.66
CA ALA A 119 4.57 4.27 -4.11
C ALA A 119 5.74 5.03 -4.74
N VAL A 120 6.36 4.46 -5.77
CA VAL A 120 7.49 5.08 -6.45
C VAL A 120 7.31 5.06 -7.95
N GLU A 121 7.81 6.08 -8.63
CA GLU A 121 7.87 6.09 -10.08
C GLU A 121 8.97 5.13 -10.57
N SER A 122 8.60 4.22 -11.49
CA SER A 122 9.57 3.32 -12.13
C SER A 122 10.45 4.10 -13.10
N PRO A 123 11.77 3.87 -13.14
CA PRO A 123 12.63 4.50 -14.11
C PRO A 123 12.16 4.20 -15.54
N PHE A 124 12.01 5.24 -16.35
CA PHE A 124 11.63 5.07 -17.74
C PHE A 124 12.87 4.64 -18.57
N TYR A 125 12.67 3.67 -19.46
CA TYR A 125 13.69 3.24 -20.41
C TYR A 125 13.95 4.34 -21.43
N GLY A 126 14.98 5.14 -21.21
CA GLY A 126 15.48 6.13 -22.16
C GLY A 126 16.70 5.60 -22.91
N ASN A 127 17.17 6.35 -23.92
CA ASN A 127 18.32 5.95 -24.73
C ASN A 127 19.68 6.08 -24.00
N ASN A 128 19.69 6.64 -22.79
CA ASN A 128 20.93 6.87 -22.04
C ASN A 128 21.01 5.93 -20.81
N ALA A 129 21.73 4.82 -20.98
CA ALA A 129 21.92 3.81 -19.94
C ALA A 129 22.57 4.38 -18.65
N GLN A 130 23.45 5.39 -18.77
CA GLN A 130 24.08 6.03 -17.61
C GLN A 130 23.07 6.80 -16.74
N VAL A 131 22.11 7.45 -17.38
CA VAL A 131 21.04 8.16 -16.67
C VAL A 131 20.14 7.15 -15.95
N ILE A 132 19.73 6.09 -16.66
CA ILE A 132 18.88 5.04 -16.08
C ILE A 132 19.57 4.40 -14.86
N LEU A 133 20.87 4.09 -14.97
CA LEU A 133 21.63 3.50 -13.87
C LEU A 133 21.69 4.44 -12.65
N LYS A 134 21.88 5.74 -12.87
CA LYS A 134 21.88 6.73 -11.78
C LYS A 134 20.49 6.86 -11.14
N LEU A 135 19.42 6.90 -11.93
CA LEU A 135 18.05 6.93 -11.44
C LEU A 135 17.72 5.67 -10.62
N GLY A 136 18.09 4.48 -11.12
CA GLY A 136 17.89 3.23 -10.40
C GLY A 136 18.63 3.18 -9.04
N ARG A 137 19.83 3.79 -8.95
CA ARG A 137 20.53 3.92 -7.66
C ARG A 137 19.80 4.84 -6.70
N ALA A 138 19.33 5.99 -7.17
CA ALA A 138 18.55 6.94 -6.36
C ALA A 138 17.24 6.31 -5.87
N GLN A 139 16.52 5.63 -6.76
CA GLN A 139 15.33 4.85 -6.42
C GLN A 139 15.65 3.77 -5.38
N GLY A 140 16.70 2.98 -5.60
CA GLY A 140 17.12 1.92 -4.67
C GLY A 140 17.41 2.45 -3.26
N ALA A 141 18.02 3.63 -3.12
CA ALA A 141 18.26 4.26 -1.84
C ALA A 141 16.94 4.60 -1.12
N ALA A 142 15.97 5.20 -1.84
CA ALA A 142 14.65 5.52 -1.30
C ALA A 142 13.87 4.25 -0.90
N LEU A 143 13.87 3.22 -1.76
CA LEU A 143 13.19 1.95 -1.51
C LEU A 143 13.77 1.21 -0.30
N THR A 144 15.10 1.23 -0.15
CA THR A 144 15.77 0.59 1.00
C THR A 144 15.28 1.17 2.32
N ALA A 145 15.08 2.49 2.40
CA ALA A 145 14.55 3.14 3.60
C ALA A 145 13.16 2.60 4.00
N ALA A 146 12.28 2.36 3.02
CA ALA A 146 10.94 1.82 3.23
C ALA A 146 10.95 0.33 3.60
N VAL A 147 11.71 -0.48 2.84
CA VAL A 147 11.78 -1.93 3.04
C VAL A 147 12.37 -2.28 4.41
N MET A 148 13.39 -1.56 4.87
CA MET A 148 13.96 -1.74 6.21
C MET A 148 12.97 -1.45 7.35
N ARG A 149 11.89 -0.69 7.08
CA ARG A 149 10.79 -0.42 8.02
C ARG A 149 9.60 -1.34 7.84
N GLY A 150 9.68 -2.30 6.92
CA GLY A 150 8.56 -3.20 6.61
C GLY A 150 7.39 -2.50 5.90
N ILE A 151 7.61 -1.32 5.32
CA ILE A 151 6.59 -0.58 4.58
C ILE A 151 6.45 -1.21 3.18
N PRO A 152 5.23 -1.66 2.79
CA PRO A 152 4.97 -2.18 1.46
C PRO A 152 5.28 -1.15 0.38
N VAL A 153 5.88 -1.61 -0.73
CA VAL A 153 6.27 -0.75 -1.85
C VAL A 153 5.56 -1.18 -3.12
N ALA A 154 5.09 -0.19 -3.90
CA ALA A 154 4.52 -0.38 -5.22
C ALA A 154 5.18 0.54 -6.24
N GLU A 155 5.45 0.02 -7.45
CA GLU A 155 6.08 0.77 -8.54
C GLU A 155 5.09 1.07 -9.66
N TYR A 156 5.17 2.28 -10.20
CA TYR A 156 4.28 2.75 -11.27
C TYR A 156 5.05 3.39 -12.40
N ALA A 157 4.76 2.96 -13.63
CA ALA A 157 5.27 3.64 -14.82
C ALA A 157 4.66 5.05 -14.94
N PRO A 158 5.41 6.07 -15.40
CA PRO A 158 4.94 7.44 -15.57
C PRO A 158 3.63 7.54 -16.35
N ARG A 159 3.52 6.77 -17.44
CA ARG A 159 2.30 6.71 -18.26
C ARG A 159 1.08 6.21 -17.48
N LYS A 160 1.30 5.25 -16.55
CA LYS A 160 0.21 4.69 -15.74
C LYS A 160 -0.32 5.72 -14.74
N ALA A 161 0.58 6.48 -14.11
CA ALA A 161 0.19 7.59 -13.24
C ALA A 161 -0.63 8.65 -14.00
N LYS A 162 -0.18 9.06 -15.19
CA LYS A 162 -0.91 10.02 -16.04
C LYS A 162 -2.31 9.52 -16.44
N ILE A 163 -2.43 8.24 -16.78
CA ILE A 163 -3.75 7.62 -17.07
C ILE A 163 -4.64 7.64 -15.83
N ALA A 164 -4.10 7.30 -14.67
CA ALA A 164 -4.87 7.26 -13.42
C ALA A 164 -5.41 8.65 -13.02
N ILE A 165 -4.62 9.71 -13.26
CA ILE A 165 -4.98 11.08 -12.87
C ILE A 165 -5.82 11.80 -13.93
N CYS A 166 -5.43 11.68 -15.20
CA CYS A 166 -6.00 12.47 -16.31
C CYS A 166 -6.82 11.65 -17.30
N GLY A 167 -6.87 10.32 -17.16
CA GLY A 167 -7.44 9.43 -18.18
C GLY A 167 -6.61 9.34 -19.47
N ASN A 168 -5.50 10.07 -19.57
CA ASN A 168 -4.66 10.17 -20.76
C ASN A 168 -3.17 10.04 -20.40
N GLY A 169 -2.51 9.00 -20.93
CA GLY A 169 -1.09 8.76 -20.69
C GLY A 169 -0.14 9.74 -21.37
N ALA A 170 -0.63 10.60 -22.29
CA ALA A 170 0.11 11.67 -22.93
C ALA A 170 -0.13 13.05 -22.31
N ALA A 171 -0.81 13.12 -21.15
CA ALA A 171 -1.08 14.37 -20.45
C ALA A 171 0.22 15.13 -20.13
N SER A 172 0.18 16.47 -20.26
CA SER A 172 1.29 17.32 -19.88
C SER A 172 1.43 17.41 -18.36
N LYS A 173 2.60 17.87 -17.87
CA LYS A 173 2.82 18.06 -16.40
C LYS A 173 1.83 19.07 -15.82
N GLU A 174 1.49 20.10 -16.55
CA GLU A 174 0.54 21.15 -16.14
C GLU A 174 -0.88 20.57 -16.02
N GLN A 175 -1.28 19.70 -16.95
CA GLN A 175 -2.57 19.01 -16.89
C GLN A 175 -2.64 18.09 -15.66
N VAL A 176 -1.58 17.34 -15.38
CA VAL A 176 -1.49 16.49 -14.19
C VAL A 176 -1.58 17.35 -12.93
N ALA A 177 -0.80 18.43 -12.83
CA ALA A 177 -0.83 19.33 -11.68
C ALA A 177 -2.22 19.95 -11.44
N MET A 178 -2.90 20.38 -12.52
CA MET A 178 -4.26 20.92 -12.43
C MET A 178 -5.25 19.87 -11.89
N MET A 179 -5.17 18.62 -12.35
CA MET A 179 -6.04 17.54 -11.90
C MET A 179 -5.78 17.19 -10.43
N ILE A 180 -4.54 17.13 -10.00
CA ILE A 180 -4.16 16.89 -8.60
C ILE A 180 -4.66 18.00 -7.70
N SER A 181 -4.44 19.28 -8.10
CA SER A 181 -4.93 20.46 -7.38
C SER A 181 -6.45 20.40 -7.14
N LYS A 182 -7.22 20.02 -8.17
CA LYS A 182 -8.68 19.85 -8.06
C LYS A 182 -9.05 18.66 -7.18
N THR A 183 -8.37 17.53 -7.32
CA THR A 183 -8.67 16.30 -6.57
C THR A 183 -8.39 16.48 -5.07
N LEU A 184 -7.23 17.04 -4.74
CA LEU A 184 -6.82 17.25 -3.34
C LEU A 184 -7.30 18.59 -2.76
N LYS A 185 -7.92 19.44 -3.58
CA LYS A 185 -8.41 20.79 -3.21
C LYS A 185 -7.30 21.66 -2.62
N VAL A 186 -6.11 21.58 -3.20
CA VAL A 186 -4.91 22.32 -2.77
C VAL A 186 -4.41 23.18 -3.93
N ASN A 187 -3.89 24.38 -3.60
CA ASN A 187 -3.21 25.21 -4.59
C ASN A 187 -1.74 24.77 -4.66
N LEU A 188 -1.35 24.15 -5.77
CA LEU A 188 0.00 23.67 -6.01
C LEU A 188 0.85 24.78 -6.62
N ASP A 189 2.01 25.05 -6.04
CA ASP A 189 2.98 26.00 -6.59
C ASP A 189 3.65 25.34 -7.83
N PRO A 190 3.56 25.97 -9.03
CA PRO A 190 4.22 25.47 -10.25
C PRO A 190 5.74 25.26 -10.11
N LYS A 191 6.36 25.84 -9.10
CA LYS A 191 7.78 25.69 -8.79
C LYS A 191 8.18 24.28 -8.38
N TYR A 192 7.24 23.46 -7.88
CA TYR A 192 7.51 22.14 -7.32
C TYR A 192 6.92 21.01 -8.18
N LEU A 193 7.22 21.02 -9.50
CA LEU A 193 6.70 20.01 -10.43
C LEU A 193 7.07 18.57 -10.03
N ASP A 194 8.30 18.33 -9.57
CA ASP A 194 8.75 17.00 -9.17
C ASP A 194 7.99 16.48 -7.92
N ALA A 195 7.65 17.37 -6.97
CA ALA A 195 6.78 17.03 -5.86
C ALA A 195 5.33 16.75 -6.31
N THR A 196 4.87 17.45 -7.34
CA THR A 196 3.56 17.20 -7.95
C THR A 196 3.52 15.83 -8.65
N ASP A 197 4.60 15.47 -9.36
CA ASP A 197 4.72 14.14 -9.98
C ASP A 197 4.69 13.03 -8.87
N ALA A 198 5.34 13.26 -7.73
CA ALA A 198 5.27 12.35 -6.58
C ALA A 198 3.84 12.23 -5.98
N LEU A 199 3.08 13.34 -5.88
CA LEU A 199 1.66 13.28 -5.52
C LEU A 199 0.82 12.49 -6.53
N ALA A 200 1.14 12.60 -7.83
CA ALA A 200 0.48 11.79 -8.87
C ALA A 200 0.69 10.29 -8.64
N ILE A 201 1.89 9.90 -8.24
CA ILE A 201 2.23 8.51 -7.92
C ILE A 201 1.46 8.02 -6.69
N ALA A 202 1.38 8.82 -5.61
CA ALA A 202 0.59 8.48 -4.43
C ALA A 202 -0.91 8.30 -4.76
N LEU A 203 -1.49 9.22 -5.54
CA LEU A 203 -2.89 9.11 -5.99
C LEU A 203 -3.12 7.93 -6.94
N CYS A 204 -2.18 7.67 -7.85
CA CYS A 204 -2.22 6.51 -8.74
C CYS A 204 -2.29 5.21 -7.91
N HIS A 205 -1.47 5.11 -6.87
CA HIS A 205 -1.47 3.98 -5.95
C HIS A 205 -2.83 3.83 -5.24
N HIS A 206 -3.35 4.91 -4.67
CA HIS A 206 -4.68 4.92 -4.05
C HIS A 206 -5.76 4.40 -5.01
N TYR A 207 -5.80 4.89 -6.25
CA TYR A 207 -6.81 4.46 -7.22
C TYR A 207 -6.65 2.99 -7.64
N GLN A 208 -5.41 2.47 -7.68
CA GLN A 208 -5.19 1.05 -7.95
C GLN A 208 -5.70 0.16 -6.80
N LEU A 209 -5.48 0.56 -5.56
CA LEU A 209 -6.00 -0.16 -4.38
C LEU A 209 -7.54 -0.12 -4.29
N SER A 210 -8.13 1.00 -4.67
CA SER A 210 -9.59 1.22 -4.62
C SER A 210 -10.33 0.63 -5.82
N SER A 211 -9.61 0.14 -6.84
CA SER A 211 -10.22 -0.41 -8.04
C SER A 211 -10.92 -1.75 -7.72
N PRO A 212 -12.19 -1.94 -8.09
CA PRO A 212 -12.87 -3.23 -7.98
C PRO A 212 -12.14 -4.37 -8.72
N LEU A 213 -11.35 -4.01 -9.75
CA LEU A 213 -10.51 -4.93 -10.52
C LEU A 213 -9.23 -5.32 -9.77
N ALA A 214 -8.80 -4.57 -8.74
CA ALA A 214 -7.64 -4.93 -7.93
C ALA A 214 -7.87 -6.24 -7.16
N SER A 215 -9.09 -6.50 -6.74
CA SER A 215 -9.49 -7.76 -6.08
C SER A 215 -9.65 -8.94 -7.07
N LEU A 216 -9.74 -8.65 -8.38
CA LEU A 216 -9.88 -9.66 -9.43
C LEU A 216 -8.54 -9.99 -10.14
N GLY A 217 -7.48 -9.23 -9.90
CA GLY A 217 -6.24 -9.25 -10.67
C GLY A 217 -5.08 -10.03 -10.06
N GLY A 218 -5.31 -11.21 -9.50
CA GLY A 218 -4.24 -12.18 -9.29
C GLY A 218 -3.90 -12.93 -10.60
N LYS A 219 -2.62 -13.31 -10.80
CA LYS A 219 -2.22 -14.19 -11.91
C LYS A 219 -3.08 -15.47 -11.98
N SER A 220 -3.67 -15.89 -10.86
CA SER A 220 -4.60 -17.02 -10.76
C SER A 220 -5.93 -16.80 -11.50
N ASP A 221 -6.45 -15.55 -11.53
CA ASP A 221 -7.73 -15.26 -12.17
C ASP A 221 -7.63 -15.27 -13.69
N TRP A 222 -6.49 -14.82 -14.25
CA TRP A 222 -6.24 -14.92 -15.69
C TRP A 222 -6.05 -16.36 -16.13
N GLN A 223 -5.34 -17.17 -15.35
CA GLN A 223 -5.20 -18.61 -15.61
C GLN A 223 -6.55 -19.33 -15.51
N LYS A 224 -7.35 -18.98 -14.50
CA LYS A 224 -8.71 -19.50 -14.35
C LYS A 224 -9.61 -19.07 -15.51
N PHE A 225 -9.56 -17.79 -15.89
CA PHE A 225 -10.31 -17.29 -17.06
C PHE A 225 -9.93 -18.03 -18.36
N LEU A 226 -8.64 -18.30 -18.60
CA LEU A 226 -8.19 -19.05 -19.77
C LEU A 226 -8.62 -20.53 -19.70
N ALA A 227 -8.61 -21.12 -18.50
CA ALA A 227 -9.10 -22.50 -18.31
C ALA A 227 -10.60 -22.61 -18.54
N ASP A 228 -11.38 -21.59 -18.15
CA ASP A 228 -12.83 -21.53 -18.34
C ASP A 228 -13.22 -21.13 -19.78
N ASN A 229 -12.26 -20.64 -20.61
CA ASN A 229 -12.49 -20.18 -22.00
C ASN A 229 -11.39 -20.72 -22.94
N PRO A 230 -11.25 -22.02 -23.09
CA PRO A 230 -10.17 -22.65 -23.88
C PRO A 230 -10.18 -22.27 -25.38
N GLU A 231 -11.35 -21.91 -25.92
CA GLU A 231 -11.53 -21.47 -27.31
C GLU A 231 -10.83 -20.14 -27.61
N ARG A 232 -10.47 -19.36 -26.59
CA ARG A 232 -9.74 -18.10 -26.74
C ARG A 232 -8.22 -18.25 -26.82
N ILE A 233 -7.72 -19.46 -26.55
CA ILE A 233 -6.30 -19.79 -26.68
C ILE A 233 -6.06 -20.11 -28.16
N LYS A 234 -5.55 -19.11 -28.92
CA LYS A 234 -5.10 -19.39 -30.31
C LYS A 234 -3.78 -20.14 -30.22
N ASN A 235 -3.82 -21.44 -30.55
CA ASN A 235 -2.61 -22.19 -30.83
C ASN A 235 -1.98 -21.59 -32.11
N LYS A 236 -0.76 -21.09 -32.00
CA LYS A 236 0.07 -20.72 -33.14
C LYS A 236 0.79 -21.93 -33.63
#